data_68d651f3a556b3b4a8a61b81109fc7b5
#
_entry.id   68d651f3a556b3b4a8a61b81109fc7b5
#
_cell.length_a   1.000
_cell.length_b   1.000
_cell.length_c   1.000
_cell.angle_alpha   90.00
_cell.angle_beta   90.00
_cell.angle_gamma   90.00
#
_symmetry.space_group_name_H-M   'P 1'
#
loop_
_entity.id
_entity.type
_entity.pdbx_description
1 polymer ?
#
loop_
_entity_poly.entity_id
_entity_poly.type
_entity_poly.pdbx_seq_one_letter_code
_entity_poly.pdbx_strand_id
1 'polypeptide(L)' 'MQPVTYDAEADVLYVRLNDGESARQSRLGDLRIIDFDVDGTILGIEFVDASGGADLRDLPFAERVEKLIHDSGLPIRLYA' A
#
# COMPACT_ATOMS: atom_id res chain seq x y z
N MET A 1 1.37 8.11 14.00
CA MET A 1 0.55 7.61 12.89
C MET A 1 0.95 6.19 12.53
N GLN A 2 -0.01 5.31 12.34
CA GLN A 2 0.26 3.94 11.92
C GLN A 2 0.71 3.94 10.45
N PRO A 3 1.84 3.30 10.11
CA PRO A 3 2.27 3.23 8.71
C PRO A 3 1.36 2.33 7.86
N VAL A 4 0.66 1.40 8.49
CA VAL A 4 -0.26 0.50 7.77
C VAL A 4 -1.65 0.64 8.39
N THR A 5 -2.63 0.92 7.55
CA THR A 5 -4.02 1.03 7.98
C THR A 5 -4.90 0.14 7.12
N TYR A 6 -5.94 -0.42 7.72
CA TYR A 6 -6.87 -1.28 7.02
C TYR A 6 -8.30 -0.80 7.27
N ASP A 7 -9.02 -0.53 6.19
CA ASP A 7 -10.43 -0.19 6.22
C ASP A 7 -11.22 -1.45 5.89
N ALA A 8 -11.80 -2.08 6.91
CA ALA A 8 -12.52 -3.34 6.75
C ALA A 8 -13.80 -3.18 5.92
N GLU A 9 -14.42 -2.01 5.98
CA GLU A 9 -15.64 -1.74 5.23
C GLU A 9 -15.39 -1.70 3.74
N ALA A 10 -14.32 -1.00 3.34
CA ALA A 10 -13.93 -0.89 1.94
C ALA A 10 -13.02 -2.03 1.49
N ASP A 11 -12.50 -2.81 2.42
CA ASP A 11 -11.50 -3.87 2.18
C ASP A 11 -10.25 -3.29 1.49
N VAL A 12 -9.75 -2.19 2.03
CA VAL A 12 -8.59 -1.48 1.50
C VAL A 12 -7.49 -1.39 2.55
N LEU A 13 -6.28 -1.80 2.15
CA LEU A 13 -5.09 -1.69 2.97
C LEU A 13 -4.23 -0.56 2.40
N TYR A 14 -3.80 0.37 3.25
CA TYR A 14 -2.90 1.44 2.82
C TYR A 14 -1.57 1.32 3.57
N VAL A 15 -0.47 1.35 2.83
CA VAL A 15 0.88 1.31 3.40
C VAL A 15 1.56 2.65 3.11
N ARG A 16 1.85 3.41 4.16
CA ARG A 16 2.50 4.71 4.04
C ARG A 16 4.02 4.53 4.05
N LEU A 17 4.67 5.09 3.05
CA LEU A 17 6.12 5.04 2.89
C LEU A 17 6.79 6.36 3.23
N ASN A 18 6.14 7.48 2.92
CA ASN A 18 6.66 8.82 3.19
C ASN A 18 5.51 9.74 3.59
N ASP A 19 5.84 10.75 4.40
CA ASP A 19 4.88 11.78 4.73
C ASP A 19 4.75 12.75 3.55
N GLY A 20 3.60 13.35 3.41
CA GLY A 20 3.36 14.32 2.36
C GLY A 20 1.88 14.39 2.02
N GLU A 21 1.57 15.22 1.04
CA GLU A 21 0.22 15.45 0.58
C GLU A 21 0.02 14.82 -0.79
N SER A 22 -1.00 14.01 -0.91
CA SER A 22 -1.32 13.32 -2.15
C SER A 22 -1.65 14.32 -3.26
N ALA A 23 -0.95 14.21 -4.39
CA ALA A 23 -1.18 15.07 -5.56
C ALA A 23 -1.69 14.27 -6.76
N ARG A 24 -1.28 13.02 -6.89
CA ARG A 24 -1.76 12.16 -7.97
C ARG A 24 -1.62 10.69 -7.59
N GLN A 25 -2.33 9.85 -8.32
CA GLN A 25 -2.30 8.41 -8.11
C GLN A 25 -2.09 7.72 -9.46
N SER A 26 -1.45 6.55 -9.41
CA SER A 26 -1.23 5.73 -10.60
C SER A 26 -1.63 4.29 -10.27
N ARG A 27 -2.42 3.68 -11.12
CA ARG A 27 -2.81 2.28 -10.94
C ARG A 27 -1.70 1.35 -11.41
N LEU A 28 -1.48 0.30 -10.63
CA LEU A 28 -0.62 -0.81 -11.01
C LEU A 28 -1.52 -2.05 -11.09
N GLY A 29 -2.15 -2.25 -12.22
CA GLY A 29 -3.19 -3.26 -12.39
C GLY A 29 -4.50 -2.82 -11.74
N ASP A 30 -5.38 -3.77 -11.46
CA ASP A 30 -6.73 -3.45 -10.98
C ASP A 30 -6.81 -3.29 -9.45
N LEU A 31 -5.84 -3.84 -8.71
CA LEU A 31 -5.95 -3.98 -7.26
C LEU A 31 -4.91 -3.18 -6.48
N ARG A 32 -4.08 -2.38 -7.17
CA ARG A 32 -3.05 -1.59 -6.48
C ARG A 32 -3.00 -0.18 -7.03
N ILE A 33 -2.82 0.78 -6.14
CA ILE A 33 -2.74 2.19 -6.49
C ILE A 33 -1.52 2.77 -5.79
N ILE A 34 -0.67 3.45 -6.55
CA ILE A 34 0.52 4.13 -6.02
C ILE A 34 0.18 5.60 -5.87
N ASP A 35 0.43 6.14 -4.69
CA ASP A 35 0.11 7.51 -4.33
C ASP A 35 1.38 8.36 -4.33
N PHE A 36 1.34 9.51 -5.00
CA PHE A 36 2.49 10.41 -5.17
C PHE A 36 2.17 11.81 -4.67
N ASP A 37 3.22 12.51 -4.22
CA ASP A 37 3.12 13.95 -3.96
C ASP A 37 3.36 14.75 -5.25
N VAL A 38 3.36 16.07 -5.14
CA VAL A 38 3.53 16.97 -6.29
C VAL A 38 4.91 16.81 -6.94
N ASP A 39 5.91 16.40 -6.19
CA ASP A 39 7.28 16.22 -6.68
C ASP A 39 7.54 14.83 -7.25
N GLY A 40 6.55 13.96 -7.22
CA GLY A 40 6.69 12.58 -7.68
C GLY A 40 7.24 11.61 -6.64
N THR A 41 7.35 12.03 -5.39
CA THR A 41 7.74 11.14 -4.29
C THR A 41 6.60 10.17 -4.02
N ILE A 42 6.92 8.89 -3.88
CA ILE A 42 5.91 7.87 -3.55
C ILE A 42 5.55 7.98 -2.07
N LEU A 43 4.29 8.30 -1.81
CA LEU A 43 3.78 8.44 -0.44
C LEU A 43 3.34 7.12 0.15
N GLY A 44 2.75 6.26 -0.67
CA GLY A 44 2.24 4.99 -0.19
C GLY A 44 1.62 4.15 -1.28
N ILE A 45 1.18 2.97 -0.89
CA ILE A 45 0.56 1.99 -1.78
C ILE A 45 -0.79 1.61 -1.19
N GLU A 46 -1.84 1.64 -2.00
CA GLU A 46 -3.16 1.18 -1.62
C GLU A 46 -3.41 -0.17 -2.28
N PHE A 47 -3.84 -1.13 -1.47
CA PHE A 47 -4.22 -2.46 -1.95
C PHE A 47 -5.74 -2.60 -1.84
N VAL A 48 -6.39 -2.77 -2.97
CA VAL A 48 -7.84 -2.95 -3.06
C VAL A 48 -8.14 -4.45 -2.94
N ASP A 49 -9.27 -4.79 -2.35
CA ASP A 49 -9.66 -6.18 -2.08
C ASP A 49 -8.59 -6.91 -1.26
N ALA A 50 -8.09 -6.25 -0.23
CA ALA A 50 -6.94 -6.72 0.55
C ALA A 50 -7.20 -8.02 1.31
N SER A 51 -8.46 -8.37 1.60
CA SER A 51 -8.79 -9.64 2.23
C SER A 51 -8.41 -10.85 1.37
N GLY A 52 -8.31 -10.66 0.06
CA GLY A 52 -7.82 -11.68 -0.85
C GLY A 52 -6.30 -11.74 -0.95
N GLY A 53 -5.60 -10.83 -0.28
CA GLY A 53 -4.15 -10.74 -0.26
C GLY A 53 -3.62 -9.46 -0.89
N ALA A 54 -2.36 -9.16 -0.59
CA ALA A 54 -1.65 -8.01 -1.15
C ALA A 54 -0.56 -8.52 -2.09
N ASP A 55 -0.63 -8.11 -3.35
CA ASP A 55 0.31 -8.54 -4.38
C ASP A 55 1.51 -7.58 -4.41
N LEU A 56 2.68 -8.09 -4.07
CA LEU A 56 3.90 -7.31 -3.99
C LEU A 56 4.71 -7.31 -5.28
N ARG A 57 4.26 -8.01 -6.31
CA ARG A 57 5.00 -8.12 -7.57
C ARG A 57 5.05 -6.77 -8.28
N ASP A 58 6.23 -6.44 -8.79
CA ASP A 58 6.48 -5.21 -9.56
C ASP A 58 6.23 -3.91 -8.79
N LEU A 59 6.12 -3.99 -7.45
CA LEU A 59 5.95 -2.80 -6.62
C LEU A 59 7.28 -2.07 -6.40
N PRO A 60 7.27 -0.73 -6.40
CA PRO A 60 8.40 0.01 -5.85
C PRO A 60 8.47 -0.25 -4.34
N PHE A 61 9.68 -0.37 -3.82
CA PHE A 61 9.92 -0.59 -2.39
C PHE A 61 9.23 -1.83 -1.83
N ALA A 62 9.13 -2.90 -2.64
CA ALA A 62 8.39 -4.10 -2.25
C ALA A 62 8.85 -4.70 -0.92
N GLU A 63 10.17 -4.74 -0.66
CA GLU A 63 10.71 -5.29 0.58
C GLU A 63 10.27 -4.47 1.79
N ARG A 64 10.27 -3.15 1.67
CA ARG A 64 9.85 -2.26 2.74
C ARG A 64 8.36 -2.39 3.00
N VAL A 65 7.56 -2.49 1.93
CA VAL A 65 6.12 -2.68 2.03
C VAL A 65 5.82 -4.00 2.74
N GLU A 66 6.49 -5.07 2.35
CA GLU A 66 6.33 -6.39 2.98
C GLU A 66 6.62 -6.32 4.48
N LYS A 67 7.74 -5.71 4.85
CA LYS A 67 8.12 -5.58 6.25
C LYS A 67 7.10 -4.78 7.06
N LEU A 68 6.61 -3.68 6.50
CA LEU A 68 5.63 -2.84 7.19
C LEU A 68 4.32 -3.59 7.42
N ILE A 69 3.85 -4.35 6.44
CA ILE A 69 2.63 -5.14 6.58
C ILE A 69 2.84 -6.24 7.63
N HIS A 70 3.97 -6.94 7.56
CA HIS A 70 4.29 -7.98 8.54
C HIS A 70 4.33 -7.40 9.96
N ASP A 71 5.00 -6.28 10.15
CA ASP A 71 5.17 -5.65 11.46
C ASP A 71 3.87 -5.07 12.00
N SER A 72 2.88 -4.83 11.13
CA SER A 72 1.57 -4.30 11.55
C SER A 72 0.76 -5.31 12.35
N GLY A 73 1.07 -6.61 12.21
CA GLY A 73 0.31 -7.67 12.85
C GLY A 73 -1.03 -7.99 12.17
N LEU A 74 -1.37 -7.30 11.08
CA LEU A 74 -2.61 -7.57 10.34
C LEU A 74 -2.49 -8.91 9.60
N PRO A 75 -3.58 -9.71 9.59
CA PRO A 75 -3.55 -11.03 8.95
C PRO A 75 -3.76 -10.93 7.43
N ILE A 76 -2.89 -10.20 6.76
CA ILE A 76 -2.95 -10.00 5.31
C ILE A 76 -2.00 -10.97 4.64
N ARG A 77 -2.52 -11.76 3.70
CA ARG A 77 -1.71 -12.66 2.89
C ARG A 77 -0.91 -11.86 1.88
N LEU A 78 0.37 -12.19 1.71
CA LEU A 78 1.27 -11.50 0.79
C LEU A 78 1.63 -12.43 -0.37
N TYR A 79 1.62 -11.86 -1.59
CA TYR A 79 2.08 -12.55 -2.79
C TYR A 79 3.32 -11.82 -3.33
N ALA A 80 4.33 -12.59 -3.66
CA ALA A 80 5.58 -12.03 -4.19
C ALA A 80 5.90 -12.56 -5.59
#